data_54781b73d579d930321573688d1527e1
#
_entry.id   54781b73d579d930321573688d1527e1
#
_cell.length_a   1.000
_cell.length_b   1.000
_cell.length_c   1.000
_cell.angle_alpha   90.00
_cell.angle_beta   90.00
_cell.angle_gamma   90.00
#
_symmetry.space_group_name_H-M   'P 1'
#
loop_
_entity.id
_entity.type
_entity.pdbx_description
1 polymer ?
#
loop_
_entity_poly.entity_id
_entity_poly.type
_entity_poly.pdbx_seq_one_letter_code
_entity_poly.pdbx_strand_id
1 'polypeptide(L)'
;MAKKIVFTGGGTVGHVTLNLILIPKFIKDGWEVHYIGDKNGIEHEQITKSGLDVTFHSIATGKLRRYFSWQNMLDVFKVSFGILQSLAIIAKIRPQALFSKGGFVSVPPVIAAKTLGVPVFVHESDLSMGLANKIAYKFATTMYTTFEQAEGLAKAKHVGAITKVGSKVDYDDSKIEEIKNHFDPNLKTLLFIGGSAGARVFNDFITNTPELIEHFNVINISGDKRLNGLSQNLYRVDYVTDLYQPLMDMADVVVTRGGSNTIFELVAMHKLHLIVPLGKEASRGDQLENAAYFEKKGYARQLAEEKLTFINLEEELAQLFAHEDSYQTAMATSNEIESQDEFYYLITQDISKTAKGM
;
A
#
# COMPACT_ATOMS: atom_id res chain seq x y z
N MET A 1 25.38 -13.34 -19.44
CA MET A 1 24.17 -12.58 -19.79
C MET A 1 23.70 -11.81 -18.55
N ALA A 2 23.20 -10.58 -18.73
CA ALA A 2 22.65 -9.83 -17.60
C ALA A 2 21.47 -10.61 -16.97
N LYS A 3 21.36 -10.56 -15.62
CA LYS A 3 20.22 -11.13 -14.92
C LYS A 3 18.99 -10.28 -15.21
N LYS A 4 17.85 -10.89 -15.51
CA LYS A 4 16.61 -10.17 -15.84
C LYS A 4 15.49 -10.57 -14.89
N ILE A 5 14.72 -9.58 -14.45
CA ILE A 5 13.52 -9.80 -13.64
C ILE A 5 12.34 -9.01 -14.21
N VAL A 6 11.16 -9.59 -14.13
CA VAL A 6 9.90 -8.92 -14.47
C VAL A 6 9.13 -8.62 -13.20
N PHE A 7 8.72 -7.35 -13.03
CA PHE A 7 7.79 -6.93 -11.99
C PHE A 7 6.39 -6.72 -12.59
N THR A 8 5.38 -6.94 -11.78
CA THR A 8 3.99 -6.62 -12.11
C THR A 8 3.19 -6.33 -10.85
N GLY A 9 2.11 -5.59 -11.00
CA GLY A 9 1.22 -5.17 -9.93
C GLY A 9 0.63 -3.81 -10.25
N GLY A 10 -0.60 -3.54 -9.86
CA GLY A 10 -1.22 -2.28 -10.22
C GLY A 10 -2.69 -2.18 -9.88
N GLY A 11 -3.32 -1.13 -10.41
CA GLY A 11 -4.70 -0.79 -10.12
C GLY A 11 -4.89 0.03 -8.85
N THR A 12 -3.94 0.00 -7.91
CA THR A 12 -3.85 0.89 -6.74
C THR A 12 -2.39 1.17 -6.43
N VAL A 13 -2.09 2.28 -5.73
CA VAL A 13 -0.72 2.61 -5.28
C VAL A 13 -0.16 1.51 -4.38
N GLY A 14 -0.97 0.93 -3.50
CA GLY A 14 -0.55 -0.17 -2.62
C GLY A 14 -0.01 -1.40 -3.35
N HIS A 15 -0.49 -1.67 -4.58
CA HIS A 15 0.04 -2.75 -5.42
C HIS A 15 1.32 -2.37 -6.20
N VAL A 16 1.81 -1.14 -6.06
CA VAL A 16 3.05 -0.68 -6.72
C VAL A 16 4.15 -0.39 -5.69
N THR A 17 3.77 0.02 -4.49
CA THR A 17 4.68 0.50 -3.44
C THR A 17 5.84 -0.46 -3.17
N LEU A 18 5.56 -1.75 -2.93
CA LEU A 18 6.61 -2.74 -2.66
C LEU A 18 7.55 -2.94 -3.86
N ASN A 19 7.01 -2.89 -5.09
CA ASN A 19 7.82 -2.97 -6.29
C ASN A 19 8.80 -1.79 -6.37
N LEU A 20 8.34 -0.58 -6.03
CA LEU A 20 9.20 0.62 -5.98
C LEU A 20 10.28 0.56 -4.89
N ILE A 21 10.06 -0.19 -3.81
CA ILE A 21 11.07 -0.46 -2.78
C ILE A 21 12.13 -1.44 -3.27
N LEU A 22 11.71 -2.49 -3.98
CA LEU A 22 12.60 -3.58 -4.41
C LEU A 22 13.41 -3.25 -5.67
N ILE A 23 12.79 -2.59 -6.66
CA ILE A 23 13.40 -2.30 -7.96
C ILE A 23 14.77 -1.64 -7.85
N PRO A 24 14.99 -0.58 -7.02
CA PRO A 24 16.30 0.04 -6.87
C PRO A 24 17.39 -0.93 -6.41
N LYS A 25 17.04 -1.90 -5.56
CA LYS A 25 17.98 -2.91 -5.07
C LYS A 25 18.39 -3.89 -6.17
N PHE A 26 17.43 -4.32 -7.01
CA PHE A 26 17.72 -5.15 -8.18
C PHE A 26 18.59 -4.42 -9.20
N ILE A 27 18.31 -3.14 -9.50
CA ILE A 27 19.11 -2.31 -10.40
C ILE A 27 20.54 -2.17 -9.86
N LYS A 28 20.69 -1.87 -8.57
CA LYS A 28 22.00 -1.75 -7.90
C LYS A 28 22.85 -3.02 -8.03
N ASP A 29 22.20 -4.18 -7.99
CA ASP A 29 22.85 -5.49 -8.14
C ASP A 29 23.02 -5.94 -9.61
N GLY A 30 22.83 -5.01 -10.56
CA GLY A 30 23.08 -5.22 -11.99
C GLY A 30 22.00 -6.04 -12.71
N TRP A 31 20.78 -6.10 -12.17
CA TRP A 31 19.66 -6.73 -12.87
C TRP A 31 19.05 -5.77 -13.89
N GLU A 32 18.73 -6.29 -15.08
CA GLU A 32 17.85 -5.62 -16.04
C GLU A 32 16.40 -5.79 -15.57
N VAL A 33 15.74 -4.67 -15.28
CA VAL A 33 14.40 -4.67 -14.69
C VAL A 33 13.34 -4.31 -15.72
N HIS A 34 12.34 -5.16 -15.86
CA HIS A 34 11.17 -4.94 -16.69
C HIS A 34 9.92 -4.85 -15.83
N TYR A 35 8.96 -4.06 -16.25
CA TYR A 35 7.64 -3.96 -15.63
C TYR A 35 6.55 -4.25 -16.64
N ILE A 36 5.59 -5.13 -16.31
CA ILE A 36 4.41 -5.40 -17.17
C ILE A 36 3.17 -4.85 -16.47
N GLY A 37 2.43 -3.97 -17.15
CA GLY A 37 1.26 -3.30 -16.60
C GLY A 37 0.36 -2.65 -17.64
N ASP A 38 -0.63 -1.87 -17.18
CA ASP A 38 -1.49 -1.05 -18.02
C ASP A 38 -0.86 0.33 -18.27
N LYS A 39 -0.75 0.76 -19.52
CA LYS A 39 -0.19 2.09 -19.86
C LYS A 39 -0.99 3.27 -19.28
N ASN A 40 -2.27 3.05 -18.99
CA ASN A 40 -3.16 4.04 -18.38
C ASN A 40 -3.36 3.77 -16.88
N GLY A 41 -2.65 2.80 -16.31
CA GLY A 41 -2.73 2.41 -14.92
C GLY A 41 -1.85 3.28 -14.02
N ILE A 42 -2.20 3.30 -12.74
CA ILE A 42 -1.42 3.99 -11.71
C ILE A 42 0.03 3.47 -11.63
N GLU A 43 0.25 2.20 -11.95
CA GLU A 43 1.57 1.59 -11.98
C GLU A 43 2.48 2.23 -13.05
N HIS A 44 1.96 2.55 -14.22
CA HIS A 44 2.73 3.25 -15.26
C HIS A 44 3.13 4.64 -14.81
N GLU A 45 2.19 5.38 -14.21
CA GLU A 45 2.44 6.72 -13.67
C GLU A 45 3.51 6.68 -12.56
N GLN A 46 3.39 5.78 -11.60
CA GLN A 46 4.31 5.66 -10.47
C GLN A 46 5.72 5.23 -10.90
N ILE A 47 5.84 4.26 -11.82
CA ILE A 47 7.14 3.83 -12.37
C ILE A 47 7.79 4.96 -13.18
N THR A 48 7.01 5.68 -13.99
CA THR A 48 7.55 6.81 -14.77
C THR A 48 8.03 7.94 -13.85
N LYS A 49 7.23 8.31 -12.83
CA LYS A 49 7.60 9.36 -11.86
C LYS A 49 8.82 9.00 -11.02
N SER A 50 9.06 7.71 -10.78
CA SER A 50 10.20 7.26 -9.97
C SER A 50 11.57 7.53 -10.62
N GLY A 51 11.63 7.74 -11.93
CA GLY A 51 12.87 7.94 -12.67
C GLY A 51 13.83 6.72 -12.67
N LEU A 52 13.35 5.55 -12.23
CA LEU A 52 14.14 4.33 -12.17
C LEU A 52 14.37 3.76 -13.59
N ASP A 53 15.52 3.13 -13.80
CA ASP A 53 15.86 2.44 -15.07
C ASP A 53 15.06 1.13 -15.20
N VAL A 54 13.81 1.27 -15.66
CA VAL A 54 12.84 0.17 -15.82
C VAL A 54 12.25 0.20 -17.22
N THR A 55 12.35 -0.92 -17.93
CA THR A 55 11.65 -1.05 -19.22
C THR A 55 10.19 -1.43 -18.99
N PHE A 56 9.28 -0.50 -19.26
CA PHE A 56 7.84 -0.74 -19.11
C PHE A 56 7.22 -1.37 -20.36
N HIS A 57 6.43 -2.43 -20.18
CA HIS A 57 5.71 -3.15 -21.24
C HIS A 57 4.20 -3.06 -20.97
N SER A 58 3.47 -2.51 -21.93
CA SER A 58 2.02 -2.36 -21.84
C SER A 58 1.29 -3.60 -22.32
N ILE A 59 0.27 -4.02 -21.57
CA ILE A 59 -0.65 -5.09 -21.93
C ILE A 59 -2.10 -4.63 -21.80
N ALA A 60 -3.00 -5.34 -22.46
CA ALA A 60 -4.43 -5.19 -22.22
C ALA A 60 -4.79 -5.79 -20.85
N THR A 61 -5.57 -5.04 -20.07
CA THR A 61 -6.02 -5.44 -18.74
C THR A 61 -7.52 -5.34 -18.63
N GLY A 62 -8.12 -6.14 -17.75
CA GLY A 62 -9.56 -6.11 -17.46
C GLY A 62 -9.81 -6.27 -15.97
N LYS A 63 -10.78 -5.52 -15.41
CA LYS A 63 -11.21 -5.68 -14.03
C LYS A 63 -12.18 -6.85 -13.94
N LEU A 64 -11.73 -7.99 -13.44
CA LEU A 64 -12.62 -9.12 -13.13
C LEU A 64 -13.53 -8.75 -11.95
N ARG A 65 -14.75 -8.30 -12.25
CA ARG A 65 -15.76 -7.93 -11.26
C ARG A 65 -16.49 -9.17 -10.77
N ARG A 66 -16.91 -9.19 -9.52
CA ARG A 66 -17.61 -10.33 -8.89
C ARG A 66 -19.08 -10.45 -9.26
N TYR A 67 -19.68 -9.42 -9.89
CA TYR A 67 -21.08 -9.42 -10.33
C TYR A 67 -21.16 -9.58 -11.84
N PHE A 68 -22.24 -10.21 -12.31
CA PHE A 68 -22.47 -10.39 -13.75
C PHE A 68 -22.74 -9.06 -14.43
N SER A 69 -21.93 -8.71 -15.43
CA SER A 69 -22.18 -7.58 -16.32
C SER A 69 -21.64 -7.91 -17.73
N TRP A 70 -22.22 -7.31 -18.76
CA TRP A 70 -21.70 -7.40 -20.12
C TRP A 70 -20.25 -6.92 -20.25
N GLN A 71 -19.84 -5.99 -19.37
CA GLN A 71 -18.45 -5.55 -19.28
C GLN A 71 -17.51 -6.65 -18.82
N ASN A 72 -17.97 -7.62 -18.03
CA ASN A 72 -17.16 -8.77 -17.61
C ASN A 72 -16.78 -9.66 -18.80
N MET A 73 -17.67 -9.83 -19.82
CA MET A 73 -17.31 -10.55 -21.02
C MET A 73 -16.19 -9.86 -21.79
N LEU A 74 -16.28 -8.52 -21.96
CA LEU A 74 -15.21 -7.74 -22.59
C LEU A 74 -13.92 -7.79 -21.75
N ASP A 75 -14.02 -7.78 -20.44
CA ASP A 75 -12.87 -7.87 -19.54
C ASP A 75 -12.18 -9.25 -19.62
N VAL A 76 -12.95 -10.34 -19.79
CA VAL A 76 -12.37 -11.69 -20.03
C VAL A 76 -11.58 -11.72 -21.35
N PHE A 77 -12.11 -11.13 -22.43
CA PHE A 77 -11.38 -11.03 -23.70
C PHE A 77 -10.10 -10.19 -23.55
N LYS A 78 -10.16 -9.06 -22.83
CA LYS A 78 -8.97 -8.23 -22.55
C LYS A 78 -7.92 -9.00 -21.74
N VAL A 79 -8.34 -9.75 -20.72
CA VAL A 79 -7.44 -10.59 -19.91
C VAL A 79 -6.80 -11.67 -20.80
N SER A 80 -7.59 -12.35 -21.65
CA SER A 80 -7.07 -13.37 -22.58
C SER A 80 -6.05 -12.79 -23.56
N PHE A 81 -6.35 -11.62 -24.13
CA PHE A 81 -5.42 -10.92 -25.00
C PHE A 81 -4.16 -10.46 -24.25
N GLY A 82 -4.31 -9.96 -23.01
CA GLY A 82 -3.20 -9.62 -22.13
C GLY A 82 -2.29 -10.80 -21.81
N ILE A 83 -2.84 -12.02 -21.69
CA ILE A 83 -2.04 -13.25 -21.52
C ILE A 83 -1.19 -13.50 -22.76
N LEU A 84 -1.76 -13.40 -23.98
CA LEU A 84 -1.01 -13.59 -25.23
C LEU A 84 0.12 -12.54 -25.38
N GLN A 85 -0.19 -11.27 -25.06
CA GLN A 85 0.82 -10.20 -25.05
C GLN A 85 1.93 -10.51 -24.03
N SER A 86 1.55 -10.92 -22.81
CA SER A 86 2.52 -11.27 -21.77
C SER A 86 3.39 -12.46 -22.13
N LEU A 87 2.83 -13.48 -22.82
CA LEU A 87 3.59 -14.62 -23.35
C LEU A 87 4.66 -14.15 -24.35
N ALA A 88 4.31 -13.29 -25.31
CA ALA A 88 5.24 -12.77 -26.29
C ALA A 88 6.35 -11.92 -25.63
N ILE A 89 5.99 -11.06 -24.68
CA ILE A 89 6.92 -10.19 -23.93
C ILE A 89 7.89 -11.05 -23.11
N ILE A 90 7.39 -11.97 -22.29
CA ILE A 90 8.20 -12.81 -21.39
C ILE A 90 9.09 -13.77 -22.18
N ALA A 91 8.61 -14.35 -23.28
CA ALA A 91 9.40 -15.19 -24.19
C ALA A 91 10.57 -14.41 -24.82
N LYS A 92 10.39 -13.12 -25.12
CA LYS A 92 11.45 -12.24 -25.64
C LYS A 92 12.45 -11.84 -24.57
N ILE A 93 11.98 -11.45 -23.38
CA ILE A 93 12.84 -11.03 -22.24
C ILE A 93 13.65 -12.20 -21.72
N ARG A 94 13.02 -13.37 -21.55
CA ARG A 94 13.57 -14.57 -20.89
C ARG A 94 14.05 -14.27 -19.47
N PRO A 95 13.18 -13.77 -18.58
CA PRO A 95 13.58 -13.39 -17.23
C PRO A 95 13.86 -14.63 -16.37
N GLN A 96 14.66 -14.45 -15.34
CA GLN A 96 14.94 -15.50 -14.35
C GLN A 96 13.81 -15.67 -13.34
N ALA A 97 12.99 -14.62 -13.15
CA ALA A 97 11.82 -14.64 -12.28
C ALA A 97 10.82 -13.56 -12.67
N LEU A 98 9.55 -13.76 -12.24
CA LEU A 98 8.53 -12.75 -12.20
C LEU A 98 8.12 -12.50 -10.74
N PHE A 99 8.09 -11.23 -10.32
CA PHE A 99 7.57 -10.80 -9.02
C PHE A 99 6.26 -10.04 -9.20
N SER A 100 5.22 -10.46 -8.47
CA SER A 100 3.87 -9.87 -8.52
C SER A 100 3.46 -9.34 -7.16
N LYS A 101 3.14 -8.04 -7.07
CA LYS A 101 2.52 -7.44 -5.88
C LYS A 101 0.99 -7.60 -5.86
N GLY A 102 0.41 -8.11 -6.95
CA GLY A 102 -1.05 -8.32 -7.04
C GLY A 102 -1.79 -7.24 -7.83
N GLY A 103 -3.12 -7.23 -7.67
CA GLY A 103 -4.02 -6.48 -8.54
C GLY A 103 -4.33 -7.21 -9.84
N PHE A 104 -5.46 -6.87 -10.49
CA PHE A 104 -5.91 -7.59 -11.71
C PHE A 104 -4.94 -7.48 -12.88
N VAL A 105 -4.15 -6.42 -12.90
CA VAL A 105 -3.09 -6.19 -13.90
C VAL A 105 -2.04 -7.29 -13.89
N SER A 106 -1.78 -7.90 -12.73
CA SER A 106 -0.77 -8.94 -12.57
C SER A 106 -1.19 -10.33 -13.03
N VAL A 107 -2.50 -10.59 -13.20
CA VAL A 107 -3.00 -11.93 -13.54
C VAL A 107 -2.48 -12.44 -14.88
N PRO A 108 -2.54 -11.67 -15.99
CA PRO A 108 -2.00 -12.10 -17.28
C PRO A 108 -0.49 -12.42 -17.26
N PRO A 109 0.40 -11.54 -16.70
CA PRO A 109 1.82 -11.83 -16.62
C PRO A 109 2.15 -13.06 -15.76
N VAL A 110 1.43 -13.26 -14.65
CA VAL A 110 1.63 -14.42 -13.76
C VAL A 110 1.31 -15.72 -14.49
N ILE A 111 0.19 -15.80 -15.21
CA ILE A 111 -0.20 -16.98 -16.00
C ILE A 111 0.83 -17.23 -17.10
N ALA A 112 1.21 -16.20 -17.85
CA ALA A 112 2.19 -16.28 -18.93
C ALA A 112 3.58 -16.75 -18.44
N ALA A 113 4.07 -16.20 -17.33
CA ALA A 113 5.34 -16.60 -16.74
C ALA A 113 5.35 -18.08 -16.37
N LYS A 114 4.30 -18.55 -15.67
CA LYS A 114 4.18 -19.97 -15.31
C LYS A 114 4.11 -20.88 -16.52
N THR A 115 3.38 -20.48 -17.57
CA THR A 115 3.27 -21.25 -18.83
C THR A 115 4.62 -21.41 -19.53
N LEU A 116 5.51 -20.40 -19.43
CA LEU A 116 6.84 -20.42 -19.98
C LEU A 116 7.91 -21.01 -19.03
N GLY A 117 7.50 -21.58 -17.90
CA GLY A 117 8.43 -22.16 -16.91
C GLY A 117 9.19 -21.14 -16.08
N VAL A 118 8.86 -19.85 -16.18
CA VAL A 118 9.50 -18.81 -15.36
C VAL A 118 8.96 -18.87 -13.93
N PRO A 119 9.83 -18.93 -12.89
CA PRO A 119 9.44 -18.90 -11.50
C PRO A 119 8.63 -17.62 -11.15
N VAL A 120 7.51 -17.81 -10.43
CA VAL A 120 6.59 -16.74 -10.07
C VAL A 120 6.59 -16.55 -8.55
N PHE A 121 6.93 -15.36 -8.11
CA PHE A 121 6.88 -14.93 -6.72
C PHE A 121 5.76 -13.92 -6.55
N VAL A 122 4.88 -14.12 -5.58
CA VAL A 122 3.70 -13.29 -5.35
C VAL A 122 3.77 -12.72 -3.94
N HIS A 123 3.28 -11.50 -3.73
CA HIS A 123 3.15 -10.91 -2.41
C HIS A 123 1.70 -10.54 -2.11
N GLU A 124 1.22 -10.90 -0.91
CA GLU A 124 -0.09 -10.48 -0.38
C GLU A 124 0.13 -9.61 0.85
N SER A 125 -0.49 -8.43 0.85
CA SER A 125 -0.37 -7.47 1.95
C SER A 125 -1.59 -7.40 2.87
N ASP A 126 -2.71 -7.97 2.46
CA ASP A 126 -3.93 -7.95 3.27
C ASP A 126 -4.11 -9.27 4.03
N LEU A 127 -4.85 -9.22 5.15
CA LEU A 127 -5.14 -10.39 5.97
C LEU A 127 -5.93 -11.43 5.16
N SER A 128 -6.90 -10.99 4.36
CA SER A 128 -7.65 -11.85 3.45
C SER A 128 -7.19 -11.65 2.00
N MET A 129 -6.83 -12.76 1.37
CA MET A 129 -6.32 -12.79 0.00
C MET A 129 -7.34 -12.27 -1.02
N GLY A 130 -6.97 -11.25 -1.80
CA GLY A 130 -7.77 -10.74 -2.90
C GLY A 130 -7.95 -11.74 -4.05
N LEU A 131 -9.00 -11.55 -4.90
CA LEU A 131 -9.29 -12.48 -6.01
C LEU A 131 -8.10 -12.63 -6.97
N ALA A 132 -7.42 -11.54 -7.31
CA ALA A 132 -6.24 -11.58 -8.17
C ALA A 132 -5.14 -12.46 -7.57
N ASN A 133 -4.87 -12.31 -6.27
CA ASN A 133 -3.86 -13.10 -5.58
C ASN A 133 -4.32 -14.55 -5.33
N LYS A 134 -5.62 -14.82 -5.17
CA LYS A 134 -6.16 -16.20 -5.16
C LYS A 134 -5.89 -16.92 -6.49
N ILE A 135 -6.00 -16.20 -7.62
CA ILE A 135 -5.65 -16.74 -8.93
C ILE A 135 -4.13 -16.90 -9.02
N ALA A 136 -3.36 -15.86 -8.70
CA ALA A 136 -1.91 -15.86 -8.77
C ALA A 136 -1.27 -16.96 -7.91
N TYR A 137 -1.82 -17.25 -6.73
CA TYR A 137 -1.36 -18.32 -5.84
C TYR A 137 -1.31 -19.70 -6.51
N LYS A 138 -2.28 -20.00 -7.40
CA LYS A 138 -2.30 -21.29 -8.14
C LYS A 138 -1.07 -21.46 -9.02
N PHE A 139 -0.54 -20.37 -9.56
CA PHE A 139 0.61 -20.34 -10.46
C PHE A 139 1.92 -19.98 -9.76
N ALA A 140 1.85 -19.50 -8.52
CA ALA A 140 3.02 -19.09 -7.75
C ALA A 140 3.97 -20.26 -7.47
N THR A 141 5.26 -19.97 -7.48
CA THR A 141 6.32 -20.79 -6.89
C THR A 141 6.32 -20.59 -5.38
N THR A 142 6.29 -19.33 -4.94
CA THR A 142 6.18 -18.91 -3.53
C THR A 142 5.26 -17.70 -3.45
N MET A 143 4.44 -17.64 -2.40
CA MET A 143 3.68 -16.45 -2.03
C MET A 143 4.22 -15.94 -0.69
N TYR A 144 4.73 -14.73 -0.68
CA TYR A 144 5.10 -14.02 0.54
C TYR A 144 3.87 -13.31 1.11
N THR A 145 3.70 -13.37 2.42
CA THR A 145 2.54 -12.77 3.08
C THR A 145 2.97 -11.84 4.20
N THR A 146 2.33 -10.69 4.26
CA THR A 146 2.53 -9.73 5.35
C THR A 146 1.97 -10.24 6.66
N PHE A 147 0.81 -10.87 6.62
CA PHE A 147 0.19 -11.49 7.79
C PHE A 147 0.46 -12.99 7.83
N GLU A 148 0.53 -13.53 9.04
CA GLU A 148 0.54 -14.97 9.23
C GLU A 148 -0.75 -15.56 8.68
N GLN A 149 -0.64 -16.47 7.74
CA GLN A 149 -1.79 -17.06 7.07
C GLN A 149 -2.31 -18.27 7.84
N ALA A 150 -3.62 -18.48 7.75
CA ALA A 150 -4.23 -19.71 8.26
C ALA A 150 -3.60 -20.96 7.60
N GLU A 151 -3.62 -22.09 8.32
CA GLU A 151 -3.10 -23.36 7.84
C GLU A 151 -3.67 -23.75 6.46
N GLY A 152 -2.87 -24.46 5.65
CA GLY A 152 -3.30 -24.99 4.34
C GLY A 152 -2.75 -24.27 3.11
N LEU A 153 -1.99 -23.19 3.26
CA LEU A 153 -1.32 -22.49 2.14
C LEU A 153 0.14 -22.94 1.99
N ALA A 154 0.36 -24.14 1.47
CA ALA A 154 1.70 -24.78 1.37
C ALA A 154 2.79 -23.95 0.66
N LYS A 155 2.38 -23.00 -0.21
CA LYS A 155 3.31 -22.10 -0.93
C LYS A 155 3.46 -20.75 -0.25
N ALA A 156 2.73 -20.47 0.84
CA ALA A 156 2.79 -19.21 1.56
C ALA A 156 3.99 -19.22 2.52
N LYS A 157 4.68 -18.08 2.59
CA LYS A 157 5.78 -17.80 3.50
C LYS A 157 5.52 -16.46 4.16
N HIS A 158 5.28 -16.47 5.46
CA HIS A 158 5.15 -15.23 6.23
C HIS A 158 6.48 -14.49 6.27
N VAL A 159 6.43 -13.21 5.98
CA VAL A 159 7.61 -12.33 5.91
C VAL A 159 7.41 -11.00 6.65
N GLY A 160 6.22 -10.73 7.14
CA GLY A 160 5.91 -9.42 7.74
C GLY A 160 5.70 -8.31 6.71
N ALA A 161 5.53 -7.10 7.19
CA ALA A 161 5.33 -5.90 6.38
C ALA A 161 6.65 -5.25 5.99
N ILE A 162 6.78 -4.89 4.73
CA ILE A 162 7.92 -4.14 4.21
C ILE A 162 7.45 -2.70 3.96
N THR A 163 7.99 -1.75 4.70
CA THR A 163 7.57 -0.35 4.67
C THR A 163 8.61 0.56 4.02
N LYS A 164 8.20 1.79 3.68
CA LYS A 164 9.11 2.86 3.23
C LYS A 164 9.74 3.63 4.40
N VAL A 165 9.36 3.34 5.62
CA VAL A 165 9.83 4.04 6.82
C VAL A 165 11.35 3.96 6.92
N GLY A 166 11.99 5.10 7.24
CA GLY A 166 13.45 5.22 7.31
C GLY A 166 14.14 5.56 5.97
N SER A 167 13.42 5.61 4.86
CA SER A 167 13.97 6.14 3.61
C SER A 167 14.15 7.66 3.73
N LYS A 168 15.38 8.16 3.53
CA LYS A 168 15.62 9.60 3.51
C LYS A 168 15.01 10.19 2.24
N VAL A 169 14.21 11.22 2.41
CA VAL A 169 13.66 12.04 1.32
C VAL A 169 14.04 13.49 1.63
N ASP A 170 14.62 14.17 0.66
CA ASP A 170 14.86 15.62 0.77
C ASP A 170 13.52 16.33 0.60
N TYR A 171 13.21 17.25 1.49
CA TYR A 171 11.98 18.04 1.45
C TYR A 171 12.24 19.52 1.71
N ASP A 172 11.28 20.35 1.34
CA ASP A 172 11.34 21.80 1.55
C ASP A 172 10.91 22.15 3.00
N ASP A 173 11.90 22.42 3.84
CA ASP A 173 11.69 22.84 5.23
C ASP A 173 10.81 24.10 5.34
N SER A 174 10.86 25.02 4.35
CA SER A 174 10.11 26.27 4.38
C SER A 174 8.61 26.03 4.42
N LYS A 175 8.12 24.98 3.73
CA LYS A 175 6.70 24.62 3.74
C LYS A 175 6.24 24.06 5.09
N ILE A 176 7.08 23.32 5.75
CA ILE A 176 6.79 22.79 7.10
C ILE A 176 6.74 23.95 8.11
N GLU A 177 7.67 24.89 8.04
CA GLU A 177 7.65 26.09 8.90
C GLU A 177 6.43 26.97 8.61
N GLU A 178 6.02 27.13 7.35
CA GLU A 178 4.79 27.83 6.99
C GLU A 178 3.56 27.19 7.66
N ILE A 179 3.45 25.86 7.63
CA ILE A 179 2.34 25.13 8.27
C ILE A 179 2.37 25.35 9.79
N LYS A 180 3.52 25.16 10.44
CA LYS A 180 3.69 25.36 11.89
C LYS A 180 3.29 26.77 12.33
N ASN A 181 3.58 27.79 11.55
CA ASN A 181 3.22 29.18 11.85
C ASN A 181 1.70 29.45 11.87
N HIS A 182 0.89 28.56 11.24
CA HIS A 182 -0.56 28.62 11.26
C HIS A 182 -1.19 27.72 12.34
N PHE A 183 -0.39 26.88 12.99
CA PHE A 183 -0.86 25.95 14.01
C PHE A 183 -0.65 26.52 15.40
N ASP A 184 -1.62 26.25 16.30
CA ASP A 184 -1.47 26.58 17.72
C ASP A 184 -0.55 25.54 18.38
N PRO A 185 0.59 25.96 18.97
CA PRO A 185 1.54 25.03 19.59
C PRO A 185 1.00 24.34 20.86
N ASN A 186 -0.12 24.80 21.41
CA ASN A 186 -0.76 24.19 22.58
C ASN A 186 -1.77 23.10 22.21
N LEU A 187 -2.16 22.99 20.93
CA LEU A 187 -3.11 22.00 20.45
C LEU A 187 -2.40 20.77 19.90
N LYS A 188 -2.98 19.60 20.15
CA LYS A 188 -2.57 18.35 19.50
C LYS A 188 -2.83 18.37 18.02
N THR A 189 -1.96 17.73 17.23
CA THR A 189 -2.07 17.68 15.77
C THR A 189 -2.64 16.34 15.32
N LEU A 190 -3.73 16.38 14.58
CA LEU A 190 -4.36 15.24 13.92
C LEU A 190 -4.05 15.23 12.43
N LEU A 191 -3.63 14.09 11.90
CA LEU A 191 -3.46 13.91 10.46
C LEU A 191 -4.51 12.94 9.93
N PHE A 192 -5.32 13.38 8.97
CA PHE A 192 -6.32 12.57 8.29
C PHE A 192 -5.80 12.11 6.94
N ILE A 193 -5.76 10.78 6.72
CA ILE A 193 -5.31 10.18 5.47
C ILE A 193 -6.21 9.03 5.03
N GLY A 194 -6.80 9.15 3.84
CA GLY A 194 -7.72 8.17 3.28
C GLY A 194 -7.10 7.18 2.28
N GLY A 195 -5.78 7.10 2.23
CA GLY A 195 -5.05 6.41 1.16
C GLY A 195 -4.88 7.28 -0.08
N SER A 196 -4.39 6.71 -1.19
CA SER A 196 -3.99 7.45 -2.40
C SER A 196 -5.11 8.20 -3.12
N ALA A 197 -6.36 7.79 -2.93
CA ALA A 197 -7.55 8.43 -3.52
C ALA A 197 -8.23 9.42 -2.56
N GLY A 198 -7.68 9.59 -1.35
CA GLY A 198 -8.31 10.33 -0.28
C GLY A 198 -9.52 9.59 0.34
N ALA A 199 -10.20 10.23 1.27
CA ALA A 199 -11.43 9.73 1.86
C ALA A 199 -12.46 10.86 1.95
N ARG A 200 -13.48 10.78 1.11
CA ARG A 200 -14.55 11.79 1.08
C ARG A 200 -15.19 12.00 2.46
N VAL A 201 -15.41 10.94 3.22
CA VAL A 201 -15.98 11.03 4.55
C VAL A 201 -15.11 11.87 5.50
N PHE A 202 -13.78 11.78 5.41
CA PHE A 202 -12.87 12.63 6.19
C PHE A 202 -12.96 14.08 5.73
N ASN A 203 -12.98 14.29 4.42
CA ASN A 203 -13.09 15.63 3.84
C ASN A 203 -14.40 16.33 4.27
N ASP A 204 -15.51 15.60 4.18
CA ASP A 204 -16.86 16.09 4.57
C ASP A 204 -16.93 16.31 6.10
N PHE A 205 -16.38 15.38 6.89
CA PHE A 205 -16.31 15.51 8.35
C PHE A 205 -15.56 16.78 8.78
N ILE A 206 -14.33 16.98 8.28
CA ILE A 206 -13.51 18.15 8.62
C ILE A 206 -14.21 19.46 8.18
N THR A 207 -14.88 19.43 7.02
CA THR A 207 -15.57 20.63 6.49
C THR A 207 -16.80 20.99 7.29
N ASN A 208 -17.54 19.99 7.80
CA ASN A 208 -18.80 20.19 8.48
C ASN A 208 -18.68 20.22 10.03
N THR A 209 -17.47 20.16 10.55
CA THR A 209 -17.18 20.11 12.01
C THR A 209 -16.17 21.22 12.36
N PRO A 210 -16.60 22.49 12.43
CA PRO A 210 -15.72 23.61 12.75
C PRO A 210 -15.05 23.48 14.12
N GLU A 211 -15.71 22.83 15.09
CA GLU A 211 -15.16 22.56 16.43
C GLU A 211 -13.84 21.79 16.37
N LEU A 212 -13.62 21.02 15.32
CA LEU A 212 -12.40 20.21 15.17
C LEU A 212 -11.13 21.09 15.17
N ILE A 213 -11.16 22.22 14.45
CA ILE A 213 -10.00 23.14 14.36
C ILE A 213 -9.92 24.11 15.54
N GLU A 214 -10.95 24.17 16.39
CA GLU A 214 -10.89 24.88 17.67
C GLU A 214 -10.15 24.07 18.73
N HIS A 215 -10.19 22.74 18.65
CA HIS A 215 -9.63 21.81 19.62
C HIS A 215 -8.32 21.14 19.17
N PHE A 216 -8.05 21.10 17.85
CA PHE A 216 -6.90 20.42 17.26
C PHE A 216 -6.28 21.20 16.10
N ASN A 217 -4.98 21.04 15.89
CA ASN A 217 -4.40 21.30 14.59
C ASN A 217 -4.73 20.13 13.66
N VAL A 218 -5.12 20.42 12.44
CA VAL A 218 -5.60 19.40 11.48
C VAL A 218 -4.78 19.44 10.21
N ILE A 219 -4.20 18.29 9.84
CA ILE A 219 -3.60 18.03 8.54
C ILE A 219 -4.53 17.07 7.80
N ASN A 220 -4.92 17.39 6.57
CA ASN A 220 -5.77 16.53 5.76
C ASN A 220 -5.15 16.27 4.38
N ILE A 221 -4.72 15.02 4.14
CA ILE A 221 -4.32 14.56 2.81
C ILE A 221 -5.61 14.09 2.11
N SER A 222 -6.22 15.01 1.38
CA SER A 222 -7.63 14.97 0.99
C SER A 222 -7.93 14.11 -0.25
N GLY A 223 -6.96 13.92 -1.15
CA GLY A 223 -7.20 13.35 -2.48
C GLY A 223 -7.96 14.28 -3.44
N ASP A 224 -8.25 15.52 -3.03
CA ASP A 224 -9.04 16.48 -3.82
C ASP A 224 -8.37 17.86 -3.87
N LYS A 225 -7.81 18.21 -5.03
CA LYS A 225 -7.10 19.46 -5.26
C LYS A 225 -7.93 20.72 -4.97
N ARG A 226 -9.28 20.63 -5.05
CA ARG A 226 -10.16 21.76 -4.77
C ARG A 226 -10.16 22.16 -3.30
N LEU A 227 -9.74 21.26 -2.42
CA LEU A 227 -9.66 21.47 -0.97
C LEU A 227 -8.29 22.01 -0.51
N ASN A 228 -7.29 22.11 -1.41
CA ASN A 228 -5.97 22.57 -1.03
C ASN A 228 -6.01 23.95 -0.41
N GLY A 229 -5.36 24.10 0.74
CA GLY A 229 -5.30 25.38 1.45
C GLY A 229 -4.62 25.28 2.81
N LEU A 230 -4.26 26.43 3.33
CA LEU A 230 -3.68 26.62 4.65
C LEU A 230 -4.42 27.75 5.34
N SER A 231 -4.93 27.50 6.51
CA SER A 231 -5.61 28.48 7.38
C SER A 231 -5.27 28.20 8.85
N GLN A 232 -5.84 28.98 9.77
CA GLN A 232 -5.65 28.75 11.21
C GLN A 232 -6.00 27.29 11.57
N ASN A 233 -5.06 26.59 12.16
CA ASN A 233 -5.17 25.20 12.61
C ASN A 233 -5.61 24.16 11.55
N LEU A 234 -5.56 24.52 10.23
CA LEU A 234 -5.97 23.59 9.18
C LEU A 234 -5.05 23.68 7.95
N TYR A 235 -4.38 22.59 7.63
CA TYR A 235 -3.65 22.38 6.38
C TYR A 235 -4.29 21.26 5.57
N ARG A 236 -4.67 21.56 4.32
CA ARG A 236 -5.24 20.59 3.38
C ARG A 236 -4.39 20.52 2.12
N VAL A 237 -4.14 19.31 1.68
CA VAL A 237 -3.41 19.03 0.43
C VAL A 237 -4.00 17.79 -0.24
N ASP A 238 -4.04 17.79 -1.57
CA ASP A 238 -4.59 16.66 -2.33
C ASP A 238 -3.67 15.43 -2.28
N TYR A 239 -2.36 15.63 -2.46
CA TYR A 239 -1.38 14.56 -2.49
C TYR A 239 -0.02 15.05 -2.04
N VAL A 240 0.74 14.20 -1.37
CA VAL A 240 2.10 14.48 -0.90
C VAL A 240 3.04 13.34 -1.27
N THR A 241 4.29 13.68 -1.59
CA THR A 241 5.43 12.78 -1.73
C THR A 241 6.49 13.13 -0.70
N ASP A 242 7.17 14.22 -0.92
CA ASP A 242 8.36 14.63 -0.15
C ASP A 242 7.98 15.11 1.26
N LEU A 243 6.80 15.71 1.41
CA LEU A 243 6.27 16.15 2.70
C LEU A 243 5.57 15.03 3.50
N TYR A 244 5.45 13.82 2.97
CA TYR A 244 4.72 12.74 3.66
C TYR A 244 5.30 12.45 5.04
N GLN A 245 6.60 12.20 5.11
CA GLN A 245 7.27 11.92 6.38
C GLN A 245 7.23 13.11 7.35
N PRO A 246 7.57 14.34 6.94
CA PRO A 246 7.47 15.52 7.81
C PRO A 246 6.06 15.77 8.37
N LEU A 247 5.01 15.58 7.57
CA LEU A 247 3.63 15.72 8.05
C LEU A 247 3.24 14.61 9.03
N MET A 248 3.71 13.38 8.80
CA MET A 248 3.55 12.28 9.75
C MET A 248 4.27 12.56 11.07
N ASP A 249 5.47 13.15 11.01
CA ASP A 249 6.24 13.49 12.21
C ASP A 249 5.56 14.60 13.04
N MET A 250 4.91 15.56 12.37
CA MET A 250 4.12 16.61 13.05
C MET A 250 2.87 16.09 13.74
N ALA A 251 2.29 14.99 13.29
CA ALA A 251 1.04 14.47 13.84
C ALA A 251 1.25 13.79 15.19
N ASP A 252 0.42 14.10 16.18
CA ASP A 252 0.31 13.32 17.43
C ASP A 252 -0.49 12.03 17.19
N VAL A 253 -1.58 12.12 16.42
CA VAL A 253 -2.42 10.96 16.06
C VAL A 253 -2.75 11.00 14.57
N VAL A 254 -2.73 9.84 13.93
CA VAL A 254 -3.17 9.68 12.54
C VAL A 254 -4.54 9.02 12.49
N VAL A 255 -5.50 9.65 11.83
CA VAL A 255 -6.81 9.07 11.52
C VAL A 255 -6.77 8.53 10.10
N THR A 256 -6.91 7.22 9.95
CA THR A 256 -6.68 6.55 8.66
C THR A 256 -7.76 5.54 8.30
N ARG A 257 -7.76 5.11 7.05
CA ARG A 257 -8.53 3.94 6.59
C ARG A 257 -7.84 2.63 6.99
N GLY A 258 -8.56 1.50 6.85
CA GLY A 258 -8.09 0.16 7.20
C GLY A 258 -7.13 -0.49 6.18
N GLY A 259 -6.38 0.31 5.40
CA GLY A 259 -5.39 -0.22 4.45
C GLY A 259 -4.12 -0.70 5.15
N SER A 260 -3.78 -1.98 5.03
CA SER A 260 -2.68 -2.62 5.75
C SER A 260 -1.33 -1.91 5.58
N ASN A 261 -0.98 -1.49 4.37
CA ASN A 261 0.31 -0.84 4.11
C ASN A 261 0.49 0.45 4.95
N THR A 262 -0.53 1.33 4.98
CA THR A 262 -0.47 2.57 5.77
C THR A 262 -0.40 2.26 7.26
N ILE A 263 -1.19 1.28 7.73
CA ILE A 263 -1.19 0.94 9.16
C ILE A 263 0.17 0.37 9.58
N PHE A 264 0.79 -0.51 8.78
CA PHE A 264 2.13 -1.01 9.10
C PHE A 264 3.21 0.08 9.04
N GLU A 265 3.07 1.09 8.18
CA GLU A 265 3.94 2.27 8.22
C GLU A 265 3.79 3.00 9.57
N LEU A 266 2.57 3.19 10.06
CA LEU A 266 2.30 3.80 11.37
C LEU A 266 2.83 2.95 12.52
N VAL A 267 2.70 1.62 12.45
CA VAL A 267 3.30 0.68 13.42
C VAL A 267 4.82 0.81 13.43
N ALA A 268 5.46 0.84 12.25
CA ALA A 268 6.91 1.01 12.13
C ALA A 268 7.42 2.36 12.64
N MET A 269 6.59 3.39 12.60
CA MET A 269 6.86 4.74 13.15
C MET A 269 6.48 4.88 14.63
N HIS A 270 5.89 3.85 15.24
CA HIS A 270 5.28 3.87 16.58
C HIS A 270 4.28 5.02 16.76
N LYS A 271 3.55 5.36 15.68
CA LYS A 271 2.64 6.49 15.64
C LYS A 271 1.25 6.09 16.14
N LEU A 272 0.72 6.83 17.12
CA LEU A 272 -0.66 6.63 17.55
C LEU A 272 -1.62 6.78 16.38
N HIS A 273 -2.58 5.89 16.23
CA HIS A 273 -3.53 5.97 15.14
C HIS A 273 -4.92 5.41 15.46
N LEU A 274 -5.92 6.05 14.84
CA LEU A 274 -7.31 5.64 14.84
C LEU A 274 -7.70 5.15 13.45
N ILE A 275 -8.20 3.93 13.35
CA ILE A 275 -8.61 3.33 12.09
C ILE A 275 -10.12 3.54 11.91
N VAL A 276 -10.50 4.20 10.82
CA VAL A 276 -11.89 4.35 10.37
C VAL A 276 -12.06 3.55 9.09
N PRO A 277 -12.32 2.23 9.18
CA PRO A 277 -12.34 1.36 8.02
C PRO A 277 -13.53 1.62 7.10
N LEU A 278 -13.38 1.35 5.81
CA LEU A 278 -14.51 1.31 4.87
C LEU A 278 -15.48 0.19 5.26
N GLY A 279 -16.77 0.50 5.27
CA GLY A 279 -17.83 -0.47 5.51
C GLY A 279 -17.91 -1.56 4.44
N LYS A 280 -18.68 -2.63 4.72
CA LYS A 280 -18.81 -3.81 3.83
C LYS A 280 -19.40 -3.47 2.45
N GLU A 281 -20.21 -2.42 2.35
CA GLU A 281 -20.82 -2.00 1.08
C GLU A 281 -19.80 -1.35 0.13
N ALA A 282 -18.84 -0.62 0.69
CA ALA A 282 -17.82 0.11 -0.07
C ALA A 282 -16.52 -0.71 -0.28
N SER A 283 -16.27 -1.72 0.56
CA SER A 283 -15.11 -2.59 0.48
C SER A 283 -15.52 -4.07 0.50
N ARG A 284 -14.55 -4.96 0.35
CA ARG A 284 -14.76 -6.42 0.48
C ARG A 284 -14.80 -6.91 1.93
N GLY A 285 -14.72 -5.99 2.89
CA GLY A 285 -14.57 -6.28 4.32
C GLY A 285 -13.11 -6.43 4.77
N ASP A 286 -12.16 -6.41 3.84
CA ASP A 286 -10.72 -6.48 4.10
C ASP A 286 -10.25 -5.40 5.09
N GLN A 287 -10.74 -4.17 4.95
CA GLN A 287 -10.38 -3.09 5.88
C GLN A 287 -10.93 -3.27 7.29
N LEU A 288 -12.12 -3.86 7.42
CA LEU A 288 -12.70 -4.20 8.72
C LEU A 288 -11.91 -5.31 9.41
N GLU A 289 -11.50 -6.35 8.65
CA GLU A 289 -10.66 -7.42 9.17
C GLU A 289 -9.29 -6.90 9.61
N ASN A 290 -8.67 -6.04 8.79
CA ASN A 290 -7.41 -5.40 9.14
C ASN A 290 -7.55 -4.55 10.42
N ALA A 291 -8.58 -3.68 10.51
CA ALA A 291 -8.79 -2.83 11.69
C ALA A 291 -8.94 -3.65 12.97
N ALA A 292 -9.76 -4.72 12.93
CA ALA A 292 -9.94 -5.62 14.07
C ALA A 292 -8.63 -6.34 14.46
N TYR A 293 -7.80 -6.71 13.48
CA TYR A 293 -6.50 -7.31 13.73
C TYR A 293 -5.56 -6.35 14.48
N PHE A 294 -5.40 -5.12 13.99
CA PHE A 294 -4.49 -4.14 14.58
C PHE A 294 -4.95 -3.67 15.98
N GLU A 295 -6.27 -3.52 16.18
CA GLU A 295 -6.83 -3.23 17.51
C GLU A 295 -6.55 -4.38 18.48
N LYS A 296 -6.77 -5.64 18.08
CA LYS A 296 -6.48 -6.83 18.90
C LYS A 296 -5.00 -6.94 19.28
N LYS A 297 -4.10 -6.48 18.39
CA LYS A 297 -2.65 -6.43 18.66
C LYS A 297 -2.25 -5.29 19.61
N GLY A 298 -3.16 -4.38 19.92
CA GLY A 298 -2.88 -3.21 20.75
C GLY A 298 -2.07 -2.13 20.01
N TYR A 299 -2.13 -2.10 18.68
CA TYR A 299 -1.43 -1.08 17.88
C TYR A 299 -2.29 0.15 17.62
N ALA A 300 -3.61 -0.01 17.58
CA ALA A 300 -4.56 1.02 17.19
C ALA A 300 -5.88 0.92 17.94
N ARG A 301 -6.71 1.95 17.80
CA ARG A 301 -8.14 1.88 18.05
C ARG A 301 -8.90 1.93 16.73
N GLN A 302 -10.16 1.50 16.73
CA GLN A 302 -11.00 1.60 15.55
C GLN A 302 -12.32 2.31 15.88
N LEU A 303 -12.84 3.06 14.90
CA LEU A 303 -14.13 3.71 14.93
C LEU A 303 -14.90 3.40 13.64
N ALA A 304 -16.12 2.90 13.73
CA ALA A 304 -16.94 2.64 12.55
C ALA A 304 -17.25 3.95 11.80
N GLU A 305 -17.22 3.91 10.46
CA GLU A 305 -17.39 5.12 9.62
C GLU A 305 -18.68 5.87 9.94
N GLU A 306 -19.79 5.15 10.14
CA GLU A 306 -21.09 5.71 10.48
C GLU A 306 -21.16 6.34 11.88
N LYS A 307 -20.16 6.09 12.71
CA LYS A 307 -20.01 6.69 14.06
C LYS A 307 -19.02 7.84 14.09
N LEU A 308 -18.47 8.27 12.95
CA LEU A 308 -17.52 9.38 12.90
C LEU A 308 -18.26 10.71 13.18
N THR A 309 -18.28 11.10 14.43
CA THR A 309 -18.75 12.39 14.96
C THR A 309 -17.65 13.02 15.79
N PHE A 310 -17.73 14.33 16.08
CA PHE A 310 -16.74 15.01 16.90
C PHE A 310 -16.63 14.37 18.30
N ILE A 311 -17.76 14.10 18.94
CA ILE A 311 -17.80 13.49 20.29
C ILE A 311 -17.13 12.11 20.30
N ASN A 312 -17.51 11.23 19.36
CA ASN A 312 -16.93 9.90 19.32
C ASN A 312 -15.43 9.93 18.96
N LEU A 313 -15.00 10.86 18.10
CA LEU A 313 -13.59 11.07 17.79
C LEU A 313 -12.83 11.50 19.05
N GLU A 314 -13.32 12.49 19.79
CA GLU A 314 -12.69 12.93 21.05
C GLU A 314 -12.59 11.80 22.08
N GLU A 315 -13.61 10.97 22.23
CA GLU A 315 -13.60 9.81 23.13
C GLU A 315 -12.49 8.82 22.74
N GLU A 316 -12.38 8.49 21.45
CA GLU A 316 -11.35 7.57 20.97
C GLU A 316 -9.93 8.16 21.10
N LEU A 317 -9.76 9.46 20.81
CA LEU A 317 -8.49 10.16 21.01
C LEU A 317 -8.09 10.22 22.48
N ALA A 318 -9.03 10.49 23.39
CA ALA A 318 -8.78 10.48 24.82
C ALA A 318 -8.27 9.10 25.32
N GLN A 319 -8.83 8.01 24.78
CA GLN A 319 -8.35 6.66 25.09
C GLN A 319 -6.94 6.39 24.53
N LEU A 320 -6.64 6.88 23.31
CA LEU A 320 -5.30 6.76 22.71
C LEU A 320 -4.27 7.50 23.56
N PHE A 321 -4.54 8.76 23.94
CA PHE A 321 -3.63 9.55 24.76
C PHE A 321 -3.46 9.01 26.18
N ALA A 322 -4.55 8.52 26.81
CA ALA A 322 -4.49 7.94 28.14
C ALA A 322 -3.64 6.66 28.23
N HIS A 323 -3.46 5.96 27.12
CA HIS A 323 -2.74 4.69 27.06
C HIS A 323 -1.58 4.72 26.04
N GLU A 324 -1.06 5.91 25.72
CA GLU A 324 -0.01 6.14 24.72
C GLU A 324 1.18 5.19 24.87
N ASP A 325 1.76 5.11 26.09
CA ASP A 325 2.91 4.23 26.34
C ASP A 325 2.63 2.76 26.02
N SER A 326 1.40 2.29 26.26
CA SER A 326 0.98 0.92 25.98
C SER A 326 0.96 0.65 24.45
N TYR A 327 0.37 1.57 23.68
CA TYR A 327 0.34 1.46 22.23
C TYR A 327 1.74 1.53 21.63
N GLN A 328 2.56 2.49 22.06
CA GLN A 328 3.94 2.65 21.60
C GLN A 328 4.79 1.43 21.93
N THR A 329 4.66 0.87 23.13
CA THR A 329 5.37 -0.36 23.54
C THR A 329 4.93 -1.55 22.69
N ALA A 330 3.62 -1.73 22.45
CA ALA A 330 3.11 -2.81 21.62
C ALA A 330 3.65 -2.71 20.18
N MET A 331 3.68 -1.51 19.59
CA MET A 331 4.24 -1.28 18.26
C MET A 331 5.76 -1.49 18.22
N ALA A 332 6.50 -0.99 19.22
CA ALA A 332 7.96 -1.12 19.28
C ALA A 332 8.44 -2.56 19.47
N THR A 333 7.62 -3.41 20.09
CA THR A 333 7.92 -4.84 20.28
C THR A 333 7.35 -5.73 19.19
N SER A 334 6.76 -5.14 18.15
CA SER A 334 6.20 -5.86 17.01
C SER A 334 7.31 -6.57 16.22
N ASN A 335 7.09 -7.84 15.90
CA ASN A 335 7.94 -8.64 15.00
C ASN A 335 7.31 -8.78 13.60
N GLU A 336 6.33 -7.94 13.29
CA GLU A 336 5.56 -8.01 12.04
C GLU A 336 6.10 -7.05 10.97
N ILE A 337 7.19 -6.32 11.26
CA ILE A 337 7.88 -5.44 10.31
C ILE A 337 9.18 -6.11 9.88
N GLU A 338 9.35 -6.25 8.57
CA GLU A 338 10.54 -6.84 7.97
C GLU A 338 11.41 -5.77 7.30
N SER A 339 12.72 -5.92 7.38
CA SER A 339 13.62 -5.01 6.72
C SER A 339 13.57 -5.19 5.19
N GLN A 340 13.71 -4.07 4.47
CA GLN A 340 13.73 -4.07 3.00
C GLN A 340 14.92 -4.90 2.45
N ASP A 341 16.05 -4.91 3.16
CA ASP A 341 17.26 -5.62 2.73
C ASP A 341 17.14 -7.14 2.97
N GLU A 342 16.59 -7.53 4.11
CA GLU A 342 16.35 -8.95 4.41
C GLU A 342 15.32 -9.56 3.47
N PHE A 343 14.23 -8.83 3.17
CA PHE A 343 13.24 -9.31 2.20
C PHE A 343 13.82 -9.39 0.78
N TYR A 344 14.61 -8.40 0.35
CA TYR A 344 15.33 -8.45 -0.92
C TYR A 344 16.27 -9.67 -0.99
N TYR A 345 17.06 -9.90 0.08
CA TYR A 345 17.96 -11.04 0.17
C TYR A 345 17.19 -12.37 0.10
N LEU A 346 16.07 -12.49 0.79
CA LEU A 346 15.20 -13.65 0.76
C LEU A 346 14.71 -13.96 -0.66
N ILE A 347 14.18 -12.95 -1.38
CA ILE A 347 13.71 -13.12 -2.77
C ILE A 347 14.85 -13.60 -3.67
N THR A 348 16.02 -12.98 -3.59
CA THR A 348 17.17 -13.33 -4.45
C THR A 348 17.69 -14.73 -4.16
N GLN A 349 17.69 -15.18 -2.91
CA GLN A 349 17.96 -16.56 -2.54
C GLN A 349 16.95 -17.53 -3.14
N ASP A 350 15.64 -17.23 -3.02
CA ASP A 350 14.59 -18.10 -3.53
C ASP A 350 14.61 -18.17 -5.08
N ILE A 351 14.93 -17.08 -5.78
CA ILE A 351 15.21 -17.08 -7.23
C ILE A 351 16.39 -18.01 -7.55
N SER A 352 17.48 -17.90 -6.78
CA SER A 352 18.69 -18.69 -7.03
C SER A 352 18.49 -20.19 -6.78
N LYS A 353 17.65 -20.56 -5.79
CA LYS A 353 17.30 -21.97 -5.53
C LYS A 353 16.47 -22.57 -6.66
N THR A 354 15.51 -21.82 -7.20
CA THR A 354 14.69 -22.29 -8.33
C THR A 354 15.52 -22.47 -9.60
N ALA A 355 16.50 -21.61 -9.84
CA ALA A 355 17.41 -21.74 -10.99
C ALA A 355 18.35 -22.96 -10.90
N LYS A 356 18.67 -23.46 -9.69
CA LYS A 356 19.51 -24.66 -9.48
C LYS A 356 18.71 -25.96 -9.49
N GLY A 357 17.41 -25.90 -9.32
CA GLY A 357 16.50 -27.06 -9.32
C GLY A 357 15.89 -27.38 -10.69
N MET A 358 16.17 -26.57 -11.69
CA MET A 358 15.86 -26.82 -13.11
C MET A 358 17.09 -27.37 -13.83
#